data_97ad52526145564469eb42a2f6a44a6f
#
_entry.id   97ad52526145564469eb42a2f6a44a6f
#
_cell.length_a   1.000
_cell.length_b   1.000
_cell.length_c   1.000
_cell.angle_alpha   90.00
_cell.angle_beta   90.00
_cell.angle_gamma   90.00
#
_symmetry.space_group_name_H-M   'P 1'
#
loop_
_entity.id
_entity.type
_entity.pdbx_description
1 polymer ?
#
loop_
_entity_poly.entity_id
_entity_poly.type
_entity_poly.pdbx_seq_one_letter_code
_entity_poly.pdbx_strand_id
1 'polypeptide(L)'
;MHSQRPFLIFSVFLSSKNDETNAHNHEAVMQRVKQMQIPHIELYGRYQGAQEASILVDGFEQRGLVEALVKEFSQESYLESHSDGSTFLIFADGGRQYIGQFIAVSKKQAKASGSYSYNPDIGQYFITQLPKSYVTKKLLDKLLGEYNIEDLEITERGKV
;
A
#
# COMPACT_ATOMS: atom_id res chain seq x y z
N MET A 1 21.38 5.84 6.16
CA MET A 1 20.06 5.35 5.81
C MET A 1 20.05 4.82 4.39
N HIS A 2 19.54 3.63 4.19
CA HIS A 2 19.46 3.06 2.86
C HIS A 2 18.21 3.56 2.15
N SER A 3 18.41 4.09 0.96
CA SER A 3 17.28 4.30 0.07
C SER A 3 16.93 2.96 -0.55
N GLN A 4 15.64 2.68 -0.66
CA GLN A 4 15.20 1.50 -1.38
C GLN A 4 14.86 1.87 -2.82
N ARG A 5 14.72 0.88 -3.66
CA ARG A 5 14.26 1.12 -5.02
C ARG A 5 12.77 1.46 -4.99
N PRO A 6 12.32 2.38 -5.84
CA PRO A 6 10.88 2.63 -5.95
C PRO A 6 10.17 1.43 -6.56
N PHE A 7 8.92 1.23 -6.19
CA PHE A 7 8.13 0.11 -6.70
C PHE A 7 6.64 0.41 -6.63
N LEU A 8 5.87 -0.40 -7.35
CA LEU A 8 4.41 -0.36 -7.31
C LEU A 8 3.89 -1.72 -6.85
N ILE A 9 2.82 -1.71 -6.07
CA ILE A 9 2.13 -2.94 -5.67
C ILE A 9 0.67 -2.79 -6.06
N PHE A 10 0.12 -3.80 -6.72
CA PHE A 10 -1.28 -3.81 -7.09
C PHE A 10 -1.88 -5.21 -6.88
N SER A 11 -3.19 -5.25 -6.77
CA SER A 11 -3.93 -6.49 -6.63
C SER A 11 -5.11 -6.48 -7.60
N VAL A 12 -5.57 -7.67 -7.96
CA VAL A 12 -6.80 -7.83 -8.74
C VAL A 12 -7.88 -8.57 -7.95
N PHE A 13 -7.65 -8.76 -6.65
CA PHE A 13 -8.64 -9.32 -5.75
C PHE A 13 -9.74 -8.30 -5.46
N LEU A 14 -10.99 -8.77 -5.44
CA LEU A 14 -12.14 -7.96 -5.07
C LEU A 14 -12.91 -8.65 -3.96
N SER A 15 -13.33 -7.89 -2.95
CA SER A 15 -14.14 -8.42 -1.85
C SER A 15 -15.51 -8.92 -2.33
N SER A 16 -15.99 -8.40 -3.45
CA SER A 16 -17.27 -8.81 -4.06
C SER A 16 -17.17 -10.14 -4.82
N LYS A 17 -15.97 -10.67 -5.03
CA LYS A 17 -15.75 -11.93 -5.73
C LYS A 17 -15.35 -13.02 -4.76
N ASN A 18 -15.63 -14.28 -5.11
CA ASN A 18 -15.19 -15.40 -4.29
C ASN A 18 -13.70 -15.68 -4.47
N ASP A 19 -13.14 -16.51 -3.59
CA ASP A 19 -11.71 -16.80 -3.58
C ASP A 19 -11.25 -17.46 -4.88
N GLU A 20 -12.06 -18.33 -5.46
CA GLU A 20 -11.73 -19.01 -6.70
C GLU A 20 -11.60 -18.03 -7.87
N THR A 21 -12.55 -17.09 -8.00
CA THR A 21 -12.51 -16.06 -9.03
C THR A 21 -11.32 -15.15 -8.84
N ASN A 22 -11.05 -14.73 -7.60
CA ASN A 22 -9.89 -13.88 -7.30
C ASN A 22 -8.58 -14.57 -7.63
N ALA A 23 -8.43 -15.84 -7.27
CA ALA A 23 -7.24 -16.62 -7.58
C ALA A 23 -7.05 -16.78 -9.08
N HIS A 24 -8.14 -17.02 -9.82
CA HIS A 24 -8.11 -17.14 -11.28
C HIS A 24 -7.67 -15.83 -11.94
N ASN A 25 -8.23 -14.71 -11.51
CA ASN A 25 -7.87 -13.39 -12.03
C ASN A 25 -6.42 -13.06 -11.73
N HIS A 26 -5.97 -13.36 -10.51
CA HIS A 26 -4.59 -13.13 -10.12
C HIS A 26 -3.62 -13.94 -10.98
N GLU A 27 -3.90 -15.22 -11.18
CA GLU A 27 -3.04 -16.09 -12.00
C GLU A 27 -2.99 -15.62 -13.45
N ALA A 28 -4.12 -15.18 -14.00
CA ALA A 28 -4.16 -14.65 -15.36
C ALA A 28 -3.27 -13.40 -15.50
N VAL A 29 -3.28 -12.51 -14.52
CA VAL A 29 -2.44 -11.32 -14.53
C VAL A 29 -0.97 -11.69 -14.33
N MET A 30 -0.68 -12.66 -13.45
CA MET A 30 0.69 -13.15 -13.27
C MET A 30 1.26 -13.67 -14.58
N GLN A 31 0.47 -14.42 -15.36
CA GLN A 31 0.92 -14.91 -16.66
C GLN A 31 1.18 -13.77 -17.64
N ARG A 32 0.35 -12.74 -17.65
CA ARG A 32 0.55 -11.56 -18.51
C ARG A 32 1.86 -10.84 -18.15
N VAL A 33 2.13 -10.65 -16.87
CA VAL A 33 3.36 -10.01 -16.39
C VAL A 33 4.58 -10.83 -16.76
N LYS A 34 4.51 -12.14 -16.60
CA LYS A 34 5.61 -13.06 -17.00
C LYS A 34 5.88 -13.01 -18.49
N GLN A 35 4.82 -13.03 -19.31
CA GLN A 35 4.96 -12.97 -20.77
C GLN A 35 5.59 -11.66 -21.24
N MET A 36 5.33 -10.58 -20.52
CA MET A 36 5.94 -9.28 -20.80
C MET A 36 7.37 -9.16 -20.26
N GLN A 37 7.86 -10.18 -19.58
CA GLN A 37 9.20 -10.23 -18.98
C GLN A 37 9.47 -9.08 -18.01
N ILE A 38 8.43 -8.70 -17.26
CA ILE A 38 8.53 -7.64 -16.25
C ILE A 38 9.01 -8.26 -14.95
N PRO A 39 10.11 -7.74 -14.36
CA PRO A 39 10.53 -8.18 -13.03
C PRO A 39 9.43 -7.91 -12.01
N HIS A 40 9.05 -8.94 -11.27
CA HIS A 40 7.95 -8.85 -10.32
C HIS A 40 8.13 -9.83 -9.18
N ILE A 41 7.43 -9.56 -8.09
CA ILE A 41 7.38 -10.42 -6.91
C ILE A 41 5.92 -10.62 -6.55
N GLU A 42 5.53 -11.87 -6.32
CA GLU A 42 4.19 -12.18 -5.81
C GLU A 42 4.21 -12.04 -4.29
N LEU A 43 3.26 -11.29 -3.76
CA LEU A 43 3.11 -11.07 -2.33
C LEU A 43 1.78 -11.64 -1.86
N TYR A 44 1.76 -12.11 -0.64
CA TYR A 44 0.54 -12.53 0.03
C TYR A 44 0.32 -11.66 1.24
N GLY A 45 -0.93 -11.38 1.56
CA GLY A 45 -1.18 -10.50 2.67
C GLY A 45 -2.58 -10.61 3.22
N ARG A 46 -2.82 -9.76 4.19
CA ARG A 46 -4.13 -9.60 4.81
C ARG A 46 -4.38 -8.11 4.93
N TYR A 47 -5.54 -7.69 4.47
CA TYR A 47 -5.92 -6.28 4.49
C TYR A 47 -7.35 -6.21 4.98
N GLN A 48 -7.56 -5.52 6.09
CA GLN A 48 -8.88 -5.37 6.70
C GLN A 48 -9.56 -6.72 6.92
N GLY A 49 -8.78 -7.71 7.36
CA GLY A 49 -9.30 -9.05 7.68
C GLY A 49 -9.43 -10.01 6.51
N ALA A 50 -9.23 -9.56 5.27
CA ALA A 50 -9.33 -10.41 4.08
C ALA A 50 -7.97 -10.80 3.55
N GLN A 51 -7.79 -12.07 3.19
CA GLN A 51 -6.58 -12.53 2.52
C GLN A 51 -6.54 -12.02 1.08
N GLU A 52 -5.35 -11.66 0.63
CA GLU A 52 -5.18 -11.06 -0.68
C GLU A 52 -3.80 -11.40 -1.24
N ALA A 53 -3.73 -11.73 -2.53
CA ALA A 53 -2.48 -11.80 -3.25
C ALA A 53 -2.29 -10.51 -4.03
N SER A 54 -1.05 -10.05 -4.13
CA SER A 54 -0.70 -8.85 -4.87
C SER A 54 0.58 -9.06 -5.64
N ILE A 55 0.89 -8.10 -6.52
CA ILE A 55 2.07 -8.16 -7.38
C ILE A 55 2.85 -6.87 -7.19
N LEU A 56 4.13 -7.03 -6.85
CA LEU A 56 5.07 -5.91 -6.78
C LEU A 56 5.84 -5.85 -8.09
N VAL A 57 5.88 -4.69 -8.72
CA VAL A 57 6.71 -4.45 -9.90
C VAL A 57 7.75 -3.39 -9.56
N ASP A 58 8.99 -3.65 -10.00
CA ASP A 58 10.14 -2.81 -9.68
C ASP A 58 10.12 -1.54 -10.53
N GLY A 59 10.36 -0.40 -9.88
CA GLY A 59 10.39 0.89 -10.55
C GLY A 59 9.02 1.44 -10.89
N PHE A 60 8.99 2.60 -11.55
CA PHE A 60 7.76 3.27 -11.95
C PHE A 60 7.48 3.17 -13.46
N GLU A 61 8.34 2.46 -14.19
CA GLU A 61 8.19 2.31 -15.65
C GLU A 61 6.90 1.59 -16.02
N GLN A 62 6.41 0.75 -15.12
CA GLN A 62 5.20 -0.04 -15.35
C GLN A 62 3.93 0.65 -14.87
N ARG A 63 3.99 1.94 -14.53
CA ARG A 63 2.82 2.67 -14.01
C ARG A 63 1.64 2.59 -14.98
N GLY A 64 1.87 2.74 -16.26
CA GLY A 64 0.80 2.65 -17.25
C GLY A 64 0.11 1.29 -17.26
N LEU A 65 0.88 0.21 -17.18
CA LEU A 65 0.35 -1.15 -17.10
C LEU A 65 -0.45 -1.35 -15.81
N VAL A 66 0.10 -0.93 -14.68
CA VAL A 66 -0.57 -1.07 -13.38
C VAL A 66 -1.91 -0.31 -13.40
N GLU A 67 -1.92 0.91 -13.90
CA GLU A 67 -3.15 1.71 -13.99
C GLU A 67 -4.19 1.05 -14.90
N ALA A 68 -3.74 0.46 -16.01
CA ALA A 68 -4.64 -0.26 -16.91
C ALA A 68 -5.26 -1.49 -16.24
N LEU A 69 -4.46 -2.24 -15.47
CA LEU A 69 -4.94 -3.44 -14.76
C LEU A 69 -5.86 -3.07 -13.60
N VAL A 70 -5.52 -2.03 -12.86
CA VAL A 70 -6.36 -1.52 -11.77
C VAL A 70 -7.75 -1.16 -12.31
N LYS A 71 -7.79 -0.51 -13.47
CA LYS A 71 -9.05 -0.16 -14.13
C LYS A 71 -9.79 -1.40 -14.63
N GLU A 72 -9.08 -2.30 -15.31
CA GLU A 72 -9.67 -3.51 -15.89
C GLU A 72 -10.34 -4.37 -14.81
N PHE A 73 -9.72 -4.49 -13.63
CA PHE A 73 -10.21 -5.32 -12.54
C PHE A 73 -10.95 -4.53 -11.46
N SER A 74 -11.37 -3.31 -11.79
CA SER A 74 -12.23 -2.48 -10.91
C SER A 74 -11.64 -2.24 -9.53
N GLN A 75 -10.32 -2.14 -9.44
CA GLN A 75 -9.64 -1.82 -8.20
C GLN A 75 -9.77 -0.33 -7.87
N GLU A 76 -9.89 0.00 -6.60
CA GLU A 76 -9.99 1.40 -6.18
C GLU A 76 -8.64 2.11 -6.24
N SER A 77 -7.55 1.38 -6.01
CA SER A 77 -6.22 1.98 -5.89
C SER A 77 -5.12 0.96 -6.11
N TYR A 78 -3.91 1.47 -6.23
CA TYR A 78 -2.68 0.68 -6.14
C TYR A 78 -1.71 1.45 -5.23
N LEU A 79 -0.63 0.79 -4.86
CA LEU A 79 0.33 1.32 -3.91
C LEU A 79 1.61 1.76 -4.66
N GLU A 80 2.08 2.95 -4.34
CA GLU A 80 3.31 3.50 -4.91
C GLU A 80 4.27 3.80 -3.78
N SER A 81 5.45 3.18 -3.79
CA SER A 81 6.47 3.38 -2.77
C SER A 81 7.71 4.01 -3.39
N HIS A 82 8.18 5.07 -2.77
CA HIS A 82 9.31 5.85 -3.23
C HIS A 82 10.63 5.38 -2.61
N SER A 83 11.74 5.85 -3.16
CA SER A 83 13.06 5.41 -2.71
C SER A 83 13.38 5.80 -1.27
N ASP A 84 12.69 6.79 -0.72
CA ASP A 84 12.84 7.18 0.69
C ASP A 84 11.91 6.39 1.62
N GLY A 85 11.15 5.42 1.06
CA GLY A 85 10.20 4.60 1.81
C GLY A 85 8.81 5.19 1.92
N SER A 86 8.61 6.45 1.54
CA SER A 86 7.28 7.06 1.61
C SER A 86 6.35 6.38 0.62
N THR A 87 5.16 6.03 1.08
CA THR A 87 4.24 5.16 0.36
C THR A 87 2.86 5.79 0.29
N PHE A 88 2.26 5.68 -0.87
CA PHE A 88 0.99 6.31 -1.18
C PHE A 88 0.03 5.30 -1.80
N LEU A 89 -1.26 5.44 -1.49
CA LEU A 89 -2.31 4.87 -2.31
C LEU A 89 -2.59 5.82 -3.46
N ILE A 90 -2.62 5.29 -4.66
CA ILE A 90 -2.96 6.05 -5.86
C ILE A 90 -4.33 5.56 -6.31
N PHE A 91 -5.33 6.43 -6.25
CA PHE A 91 -6.70 6.05 -6.57
C PHE A 91 -6.97 6.14 -8.06
N ALA A 92 -7.95 5.36 -8.52
CA ALA A 92 -8.31 5.30 -9.93
C ALA A 92 -8.72 6.67 -10.49
N ASP A 93 -9.23 7.57 -9.65
CA ASP A 93 -9.59 8.93 -10.04
C ASP A 93 -8.40 9.90 -10.08
N GLY A 94 -7.19 9.42 -9.76
CA GLY A 94 -5.98 10.23 -9.72
C GLY A 94 -5.62 10.78 -8.34
N GLY A 95 -6.46 10.58 -7.34
CA GLY A 95 -6.18 11.03 -5.98
C GLY A 95 -5.01 10.27 -5.37
N ARG A 96 -4.35 10.87 -4.39
CA ARG A 96 -3.21 10.27 -3.68
C ARG A 96 -3.44 10.39 -2.18
N GLN A 97 -3.06 9.34 -1.45
CA GLN A 97 -3.13 9.36 0.01
C GLN A 97 -1.83 8.77 0.56
N TYR A 98 -1.14 9.57 1.39
CA TYR A 98 0.04 9.09 2.09
C TYR A 98 -0.38 8.08 3.15
N ILE A 99 0.23 6.89 3.13
CA ILE A 99 -0.07 5.83 4.10
C ILE A 99 1.12 5.44 4.96
N GLY A 100 2.23 6.16 4.84
CA GLY A 100 3.38 5.99 5.71
C GLY A 100 4.58 5.37 5.04
N GLN A 101 5.46 4.81 5.87
CA GLN A 101 6.68 4.14 5.41
C GLN A 101 6.40 2.66 5.18
N PHE A 102 6.95 2.11 4.12
CA PHE A 102 6.92 0.69 3.86
C PHE A 102 8.11 0.06 4.58
N ILE A 103 7.85 -0.75 5.60
CA ILE A 103 8.92 -1.27 6.47
C ILE A 103 8.84 -2.78 6.63
N ALA A 104 10.01 -3.40 6.75
CA ALA A 104 10.14 -4.81 7.06
C ALA A 104 9.91 -5.01 8.57
N VAL A 105 9.13 -6.00 8.93
CA VAL A 105 8.78 -6.29 10.33
C VAL A 105 8.79 -7.79 10.59
N SER A 106 8.74 -8.16 11.87
CA SER A 106 8.60 -9.55 12.26
C SER A 106 7.17 -10.05 11.97
N LYS A 107 7.01 -11.36 11.91
CA LYS A 107 5.69 -11.98 11.77
C LYS A 107 4.74 -11.52 12.87
N LYS A 108 5.22 -11.44 14.10
CA LYS A 108 4.42 -11.01 15.25
C LYS A 108 3.91 -9.58 15.06
N GLN A 109 4.79 -8.67 14.64
CA GLN A 109 4.40 -7.28 14.38
C GLN A 109 3.41 -7.17 13.22
N ALA A 110 3.62 -7.95 12.16
CA ALA A 110 2.72 -7.98 11.02
C ALA A 110 1.33 -8.43 11.43
N LYS A 111 1.24 -9.54 12.16
CA LYS A 111 -0.04 -10.08 12.63
C LYS A 111 -0.76 -9.09 13.55
N ALA A 112 -0.01 -8.42 14.41
CA ALA A 112 -0.58 -7.42 15.34
C ALA A 112 -1.12 -6.20 14.60
N SER A 113 -0.56 -5.84 13.44
CA SER A 113 -1.00 -4.68 12.68
C SER A 113 -2.36 -4.89 11.99
N GLY A 114 -2.73 -6.14 11.72
CA GLY A 114 -3.98 -6.47 11.03
C GLY A 114 -3.93 -6.33 9.52
N SER A 115 -2.96 -5.61 8.98
CA SER A 115 -2.77 -5.46 7.53
C SER A 115 -1.30 -5.55 7.21
N TYR A 116 -0.93 -6.51 6.35
CA TYR A 116 0.48 -6.76 6.04
C TYR A 116 0.63 -7.45 4.69
N SER A 117 1.85 -7.39 4.17
CA SER A 117 2.28 -8.15 2.99
C SER A 117 3.36 -9.13 3.40
N TYR A 118 3.42 -10.27 2.73
CA TYR A 118 4.42 -11.30 2.97
C TYR A 118 5.06 -11.70 1.66
N ASN A 119 6.39 -11.66 1.63
CA ASN A 119 7.17 -12.16 0.50
C ASN A 119 7.66 -13.57 0.82
N PRO A 120 7.07 -14.62 0.22
CA PRO A 120 7.45 -16.00 0.54
C PRO A 120 8.84 -16.36 0.07
N ASP A 121 9.37 -15.67 -0.94
CA ASP A 121 10.70 -16.00 -1.49
C ASP A 121 11.81 -15.74 -0.48
N ILE A 122 11.63 -14.73 0.37
CA ILE A 122 12.63 -14.36 1.38
C ILE A 122 12.10 -14.49 2.81
N GLY A 123 10.84 -14.90 2.99
CA GLY A 123 10.26 -15.08 4.32
C GLY A 123 10.09 -13.79 5.09
N GLN A 124 9.92 -12.65 4.41
CA GLN A 124 9.86 -11.34 5.05
C GLN A 124 8.45 -10.77 5.04
N TYR A 125 8.05 -10.22 6.18
CA TYR A 125 6.78 -9.48 6.33
C TYR A 125 7.04 -7.99 6.23
N PHE A 126 6.05 -7.27 5.70
CA PHE A 126 6.10 -5.81 5.54
C PHE A 126 4.78 -5.20 5.97
N ILE A 127 4.86 -4.00 6.51
CA ILE A 127 3.68 -3.18 6.79
C ILE A 127 3.94 -1.77 6.30
N THR A 128 2.87 -0.99 6.17
CA THR A 128 2.99 0.46 6.05
C THR A 128 2.67 1.07 7.40
N GLN A 129 3.49 2.00 7.83
CA GLN A 129 3.34 2.61 9.15
C GLN A 129 3.54 4.11 9.05
N LEU A 130 2.54 4.86 9.49
CA LEU A 130 2.65 6.31 9.56
C LEU A 130 3.68 6.71 10.61
N PRO A 131 4.54 7.69 10.32
CA PRO A 131 5.43 8.23 11.34
C PRO A 131 4.62 8.78 12.52
N LYS A 132 5.16 8.66 13.72
CA LYS A 132 4.50 9.12 14.93
C LYS A 132 4.09 10.59 14.84
N SER A 133 4.99 11.43 14.33
CA SER A 133 4.71 12.86 14.14
C SER A 133 3.55 13.12 13.19
N TYR A 134 3.44 12.32 12.14
CA TYR A 134 2.34 12.44 11.17
C TYR A 134 1.00 12.08 11.82
N VAL A 135 0.97 11.01 12.61
CA VAL A 135 -0.23 10.58 13.33
C VAL A 135 -0.70 11.69 14.28
N THR A 136 0.24 12.28 15.03
CA THR A 136 -0.05 13.39 15.93
C THR A 136 -0.64 14.58 15.18
N LYS A 137 -0.06 14.93 14.05
CA LYS A 137 -0.56 16.03 13.24
C LYS A 137 -1.97 15.76 12.73
N LYS A 138 -2.24 14.55 12.25
CA LYS A 138 -3.58 14.15 11.78
C LYS A 138 -4.61 14.25 12.90
N LEU A 139 -4.24 13.83 14.09
CA LEU A 139 -5.12 13.91 15.24
C LEU A 139 -5.43 15.37 15.59
N LEU A 140 -4.42 16.23 15.56
CA LEU A 140 -4.59 17.65 15.81
C LEU A 140 -5.49 18.30 14.76
N ASP A 141 -5.28 17.98 13.49
CA ASP A 141 -6.10 18.49 12.40
C ASP A 141 -7.57 18.11 12.60
N LYS A 142 -7.81 16.89 13.04
CA LYS A 142 -9.17 16.40 13.33
C LYS A 142 -9.81 17.18 14.47
N LEU A 143 -9.06 17.42 15.54
CA LEU A 143 -9.53 18.18 16.70
C LEU A 143 -9.80 19.63 16.32
N LEU A 144 -8.93 20.23 15.51
CA LEU A 144 -9.06 21.61 15.09
C LEU A 144 -10.25 21.85 14.18
N GLY A 145 -10.74 20.81 13.52
CA GLY A 145 -11.97 20.90 12.76
C GLY A 145 -13.20 21.21 13.61
N GLU A 146 -13.09 21.04 14.93
CA GLU A 146 -14.17 21.28 15.90
C GLU A 146 -13.98 22.58 16.68
N TYR A 147 -12.88 23.33 16.43
CA TYR A 147 -12.49 24.51 17.19
C TYR A 147 -12.17 25.69 16.28
N ASN A 148 -11.92 26.84 16.90
CA ASN A 148 -11.50 28.04 16.19
C ASN A 148 -10.06 27.93 15.71
N ILE A 149 -9.76 28.70 14.67
CA ILE A 149 -8.42 28.78 14.09
C ILE A 149 -7.39 29.24 15.10
N GLU A 150 -7.76 30.08 16.07
CA GLU A 150 -6.85 30.57 17.10
C GLU A 150 -6.26 29.46 17.96
N ASP A 151 -6.95 28.32 18.03
CA ASP A 151 -6.46 27.18 18.79
C ASP A 151 -5.31 26.44 18.08
N LEU A 152 -5.11 26.74 16.81
CA LEU A 152 -4.12 26.05 15.98
C LEU A 152 -2.70 26.21 16.51
N GLU A 153 -2.32 27.41 16.92
CA GLU A 153 -0.97 27.68 17.39
C GLU A 153 -0.63 26.91 18.65
N ILE A 154 -1.60 26.76 19.54
CA ILE A 154 -1.43 26.06 20.80
C ILE A 154 -1.22 24.57 20.52
N THR A 155 -2.02 24.00 19.65
CA THR A 155 -1.97 22.58 19.34
C THR A 155 -0.74 22.21 18.52
N GLU A 156 -0.24 23.09 17.69
CA GLU A 156 0.99 22.85 16.95
C GLU A 156 2.19 22.64 17.85
N ARG A 157 2.23 23.31 18.99
CA ARG A 157 3.29 23.11 19.97
C ARG A 157 3.24 21.76 20.64
N GLY A 158 2.08 21.13 20.66
CA GLY A 158 1.90 19.79 21.22
C GLY A 158 2.29 18.68 20.29
N LYS A 159 2.58 18.96 19.03
CA LYS A 159 3.02 17.91 18.13
C LYS A 159 4.50 17.61 18.32
N VAL A 160 4.81 16.37 18.38
CA VAL A 160 6.16 15.90 18.58
C VAL A 160 6.48 14.83 17.57
#